data_c227dce538f6c0ebe66787e2b903b480
#
_entry.id   c227dce538f6c0ebe66787e2b903b480
#
_cell.length_a   1.000
_cell.length_b   1.000
_cell.length_c   1.000
_cell.angle_alpha   90.00
_cell.angle_beta   90.00
_cell.angle_gamma   90.00
#
_symmetry.space_group_name_H-M   'P 1'
#
loop_
_entity.id
_entity.type
_entity.pdbx_description
1 polymer ?
#
loop_
_entity_poly.entity_id
_entity_poly.type
_entity_poly.pdbx_seq_one_letter_code
_entity_poly.pdbx_strand_id
1 'polypeptide(L)'
;DHSYAVKALKLFNDIRHFLSTPGILEPKYCERVQMKGHSIIMILINVASRIRAAINDPVLDRQIEESIAILRKDFMHPEFKALLETVGPNGEFIDTNATRTINPGHCIETSWFILEEAKNRNWDKEMVDTALTILDWSWEWGWDKEYGGIINFRDCRNLPSQDYAHDMKFWW
;
A
#
# COMPACT_ATOMS: atom_id res chain seq x y z
N ASP A 1 7.09 27.14 -4.58
CA ASP A 1 6.97 27.74 -5.91
C ASP A 1 5.87 27.00 -6.68
N HIS A 2 4.85 27.72 -7.11
CA HIS A 2 3.68 27.16 -7.83
C HIS A 2 4.07 26.39 -9.11
N SER A 3 5.18 26.79 -9.78
CA SER A 3 5.62 26.11 -11.00
C SER A 3 6.01 24.64 -10.77
N TYR A 4 6.56 24.31 -9.61
CA TYR A 4 6.87 22.92 -9.23
C TYR A 4 5.62 22.11 -8.92
N ALA A 5 4.59 22.71 -8.33
CA ALA A 5 3.32 22.05 -8.08
C ALA A 5 2.63 21.66 -9.43
N VAL A 6 2.65 22.56 -10.42
CA VAL A 6 2.11 22.27 -11.76
C VAL A 6 2.89 21.13 -12.44
N LYS A 7 4.23 21.12 -12.34
CA LYS A 7 5.06 20.02 -12.88
C LYS A 7 4.78 18.71 -12.17
N ALA A 8 4.63 18.73 -10.85
CA ALA A 8 4.31 17.54 -10.06
C ALA A 8 2.94 16.96 -10.43
N LEU A 9 1.92 17.82 -10.59
CA LEU A 9 0.60 17.38 -11.02
C LEU A 9 0.63 16.78 -12.44
N LYS A 10 1.38 17.40 -13.36
CA LYS A 10 1.56 16.84 -14.71
C LYS A 10 2.19 15.46 -14.65
N LEU A 11 3.31 15.30 -13.95
CA LEU A 11 4.00 14.01 -13.80
C LEU A 11 3.08 12.97 -13.14
N PHE A 12 2.32 13.36 -12.12
CA PHE A 12 1.34 12.49 -11.47
C PHE A 12 0.28 11.97 -12.46
N ASN A 13 -0.23 12.85 -13.33
CA ASN A 13 -1.19 12.45 -14.37
C ASN A 13 -0.55 11.55 -15.44
N ASP A 14 0.70 11.81 -15.82
CA ASP A 14 1.47 10.94 -16.73
C ASP A 14 1.64 9.54 -16.12
N ILE A 15 1.99 9.44 -14.83
CA ILE A 15 2.10 8.15 -14.12
C ILE A 15 0.74 7.42 -14.09
N ARG A 16 -0.34 8.11 -13.74
CA ARG A 16 -1.69 7.51 -13.76
C ARG A 16 -2.06 6.99 -15.14
N HIS A 17 -1.75 7.74 -16.19
CA HIS A 17 -1.97 7.31 -17.56
C HIS A 17 -1.18 6.02 -17.87
N PHE A 18 0.09 5.95 -17.49
CA PHE A 18 0.91 4.75 -17.71
C PHE A 18 0.37 3.53 -16.96
N LEU A 19 -0.07 3.72 -15.71
CA LEU A 19 -0.63 2.64 -14.90
C LEU A 19 -1.98 2.13 -15.42
N SER A 20 -2.78 3.00 -16.04
CA SER A 20 -4.12 2.68 -16.54
C SER A 20 -4.15 2.21 -18.00
N THR A 21 -3.05 2.34 -18.75
CA THR A 21 -3.02 2.02 -20.18
C THR A 21 -2.29 0.69 -20.42
N PRO A 22 -2.99 -0.36 -20.82
CA PRO A 22 -2.36 -1.65 -21.10
C PRO A 22 -1.26 -1.55 -22.16
N GLY A 23 -0.15 -2.23 -21.94
CA GLY A 23 0.95 -2.36 -22.90
C GLY A 23 1.95 -1.19 -22.93
N ILE A 24 1.74 -0.10 -22.17
CA ILE A 24 2.75 0.97 -22.04
C ILE A 24 3.90 0.54 -21.13
N LEU A 25 3.58 -0.11 -20.01
CA LEU A 25 4.58 -0.66 -19.10
C LEU A 25 4.67 -2.17 -19.30
N GLU A 26 5.89 -2.69 -19.21
CA GLU A 26 6.09 -4.14 -19.17
C GLU A 26 5.42 -4.73 -17.92
N PRO A 27 4.79 -5.91 -18.02
CA PRO A 27 4.16 -6.58 -16.89
C PRO A 27 5.19 -6.86 -15.77
N LYS A 28 4.90 -6.44 -14.57
CA LYS A 28 5.71 -6.74 -13.38
C LYS A 28 5.69 -8.24 -13.02
N TYR A 29 4.61 -8.92 -13.38
CA TYR A 29 4.36 -10.33 -13.07
C TYR A 29 4.24 -11.13 -14.37
N CYS A 30 4.52 -12.43 -14.30
CA CYS A 30 4.43 -13.26 -15.48
C CYS A 30 2.98 -13.39 -16.00
N GLU A 31 2.81 -13.52 -17.31
CA GLU A 31 1.48 -13.55 -17.94
C GLU A 31 0.58 -14.70 -17.48
N ARG A 32 1.18 -15.80 -16.98
CA ARG A 32 0.42 -16.98 -16.53
C ARG A 32 -0.30 -16.77 -15.20
N VAL A 33 0.24 -15.88 -14.35
CA VAL A 33 -0.36 -15.54 -13.06
C VAL A 33 -0.42 -14.04 -12.95
N GLN A 34 -1.56 -13.49 -13.36
CA GLN A 34 -1.81 -12.06 -13.25
C GLN A 34 -1.91 -11.69 -11.77
N MET A 35 -1.17 -10.68 -11.37
CA MET A 35 -1.13 -10.18 -10.00
C MET A 35 -1.02 -8.67 -9.98
N LYS A 36 -1.42 -8.06 -8.87
CA LYS A 36 -1.21 -6.63 -8.60
C LYS A 36 -0.55 -6.44 -7.23
N GLY A 37 0.27 -5.41 -7.13
CA GLY A 37 1.02 -5.09 -5.91
C GLY A 37 0.41 -3.94 -5.14
N HIS A 38 0.56 -4.00 -3.82
CA HIS A 38 0.12 -3.01 -2.86
C HIS A 38 0.92 -1.69 -2.93
N SER A 39 2.24 -1.77 -3.13
CA SER A 39 3.16 -0.63 -2.99
C SER A 39 2.80 0.58 -3.84
N ILE A 40 2.36 0.38 -5.09
CA ILE A 40 1.95 1.50 -5.96
C ILE A 40 0.69 2.19 -5.45
N ILE A 41 -0.27 1.43 -4.93
CA ILE A 41 -1.53 1.96 -4.39
C ILE A 41 -1.24 2.83 -3.16
N MET A 42 -0.39 2.33 -2.27
CA MET A 42 0.09 3.05 -1.08
C MET A 42 0.74 4.40 -1.45
N ILE A 43 1.69 4.37 -2.38
CA ILE A 43 2.43 5.57 -2.80
C ILE A 43 1.52 6.61 -3.43
N LEU A 44 0.51 6.20 -4.21
CA LEU A 44 -0.44 7.14 -4.82
C LEU A 44 -1.24 7.93 -3.78
N ILE A 45 -1.56 7.35 -2.61
CA ILE A 45 -2.22 8.08 -1.51
C ILE A 45 -1.32 9.23 -1.04
N ASN A 46 -0.07 8.94 -0.70
CA ASN A 46 0.85 9.94 -0.16
C ASN A 46 1.17 11.02 -1.19
N VAL A 47 1.55 10.63 -2.41
CA VAL A 47 1.93 11.58 -3.46
C VAL A 47 0.77 12.51 -3.82
N ALA A 48 -0.44 11.97 -3.97
CA ALA A 48 -1.64 12.78 -4.24
C ALA A 48 -1.91 13.77 -3.10
N SER A 49 -1.82 13.34 -1.84
CA SER A 49 -2.00 14.21 -0.67
C SER A 49 -0.96 15.34 -0.61
N ARG A 50 0.30 15.05 -0.92
CA ARG A 50 1.38 16.06 -0.96
C ARG A 50 1.19 17.07 -2.10
N ILE A 51 0.79 16.64 -3.30
CA ILE A 51 0.52 17.54 -4.42
C ILE A 51 -0.71 18.40 -4.10
N ARG A 52 -1.77 17.83 -3.53
CA ARG A 52 -2.99 18.54 -3.14
C ARG A 52 -2.72 19.69 -2.16
N ALA A 53 -1.76 19.52 -1.25
CA ALA A 53 -1.36 20.59 -0.34
C ALA A 53 -0.80 21.84 -1.05
N ALA A 54 -0.34 21.70 -2.30
CA ALA A 54 0.24 22.77 -3.10
C ALA A 54 -0.64 23.25 -4.25
N ILE A 55 -1.53 22.38 -4.78
CA ILE A 55 -2.40 22.70 -5.88
C ILE A 55 -3.73 21.92 -5.74
N ASN A 56 -4.84 22.64 -5.76
CA ASN A 56 -6.16 22.03 -5.59
C ASN A 56 -6.67 21.51 -6.95
N ASP A 57 -6.59 20.20 -7.14
CA ASP A 57 -7.16 19.51 -8.31
C ASP A 57 -7.99 18.31 -7.86
N PRO A 58 -9.28 18.21 -8.26
CA PRO A 58 -10.16 17.11 -7.83
C PRO A 58 -9.68 15.71 -8.21
N VAL A 59 -8.76 15.58 -9.15
CA VAL A 59 -8.17 14.29 -9.52
C VAL A 59 -7.40 13.67 -8.37
N LEU A 60 -6.81 14.49 -7.51
CA LEU A 60 -6.01 14.06 -6.37
C LEU A 60 -6.89 13.42 -5.28
N ASP A 61 -8.03 14.06 -4.97
CA ASP A 61 -8.99 13.50 -4.01
C ASP A 61 -9.57 12.17 -4.49
N ARG A 62 -9.98 12.12 -5.76
CA ARG A 62 -10.47 10.86 -6.35
C ARG A 62 -9.43 9.76 -6.30
N GLN A 63 -8.17 10.05 -6.62
CA GLN A 63 -7.12 9.04 -6.55
C GLN A 63 -6.90 8.50 -5.14
N ILE A 64 -6.94 9.37 -4.12
CA ILE A 64 -6.80 8.96 -2.73
C ILE A 64 -7.97 8.02 -2.34
N GLU A 65 -9.20 8.41 -2.65
CA GLU A 65 -10.40 7.63 -2.36
C GLU A 65 -10.39 6.26 -3.05
N GLU A 66 -10.07 6.25 -4.35
CA GLU A 66 -9.92 5.02 -5.14
C GLU A 66 -8.83 4.11 -4.56
N SER A 67 -7.68 4.67 -4.20
CA SER A 67 -6.58 3.90 -3.62
C SER A 67 -6.97 3.27 -2.27
N ILE A 68 -7.59 4.02 -1.38
CA ILE A 68 -8.06 3.49 -0.08
C ILE A 68 -9.15 2.42 -0.28
N ALA A 69 -10.08 2.62 -1.22
CA ALA A 69 -11.10 1.64 -1.55
C ALA A 69 -10.49 0.34 -2.09
N ILE A 70 -9.48 0.42 -2.95
CA ILE A 70 -8.75 -0.74 -3.47
C ILE A 70 -8.01 -1.46 -2.33
N LEU A 71 -7.34 -0.74 -1.43
CA LEU A 71 -6.66 -1.36 -0.29
C LEU A 71 -7.63 -2.16 0.59
N ARG A 72 -8.77 -1.55 0.93
CA ARG A 72 -9.79 -2.22 1.74
C ARG A 72 -10.37 -3.46 1.08
N LYS A 73 -10.68 -3.36 -0.21
CA LYS A 73 -11.36 -4.42 -0.94
C LYS A 73 -10.44 -5.57 -1.31
N ASP A 74 -9.23 -5.24 -1.79
CA ASP A 74 -8.41 -6.19 -2.51
C ASP A 74 -7.19 -6.68 -1.72
N PHE A 75 -6.68 -5.88 -0.79
CA PHE A 75 -5.43 -6.18 -0.07
C PHE A 75 -5.60 -6.48 1.42
N MET A 76 -6.66 -5.99 2.05
CA MET A 76 -6.95 -6.34 3.44
C MET A 76 -7.61 -7.71 3.49
N HIS A 77 -6.95 -8.67 4.12
CA HIS A 77 -7.40 -10.05 4.28
C HIS A 77 -7.64 -10.37 5.76
N PRO A 78 -8.88 -10.18 6.27
CA PRO A 78 -9.22 -10.38 7.68
C PRO A 78 -8.96 -11.81 8.16
N GLU A 79 -9.07 -12.80 7.29
CA GLU A 79 -8.82 -14.21 7.59
C GLU A 79 -7.35 -14.47 7.99
N PHE A 80 -6.42 -13.66 7.53
CA PHE A 80 -5.01 -13.69 7.90
C PHE A 80 -4.64 -12.56 8.86
N LYS A 81 -5.56 -11.62 9.13
CA LYS A 81 -5.26 -10.34 9.77
C LYS A 81 -4.05 -9.67 9.12
N ALA A 82 -4.10 -9.48 7.83
CA ALA A 82 -2.97 -8.99 7.06
C ALA A 82 -3.40 -8.05 5.93
N LEU A 83 -2.55 -7.09 5.64
CA LEU A 83 -2.49 -6.38 4.38
C LEU A 83 -1.43 -7.08 3.51
N LEU A 84 -1.85 -7.76 2.46
CA LEU A 84 -0.95 -8.55 1.62
C LEU A 84 -0.17 -7.66 0.65
N GLU A 85 1.08 -8.01 0.39
CA GLU A 85 1.94 -7.28 -0.55
C GLU A 85 1.51 -7.46 -2.01
N THR A 86 0.92 -8.62 -2.32
CA THR A 86 0.51 -8.99 -3.67
C THR A 86 -0.76 -9.84 -3.64
N VAL A 87 -1.67 -9.56 -4.55
CA VAL A 87 -2.93 -10.30 -4.70
C VAL A 87 -3.23 -10.55 -6.18
N GLY A 88 -4.21 -11.37 -6.48
CA GLY A 88 -4.72 -11.54 -7.84
C GLY A 88 -5.39 -10.27 -8.37
N PRO A 89 -5.74 -10.21 -9.67
CA PRO A 89 -6.27 -9.01 -10.32
C PRO A 89 -7.52 -8.42 -9.65
N ASN A 90 -8.35 -9.27 -9.07
CA ASN A 90 -9.59 -8.88 -8.41
C ASN A 90 -9.50 -8.89 -6.87
N GLY A 91 -8.28 -8.98 -6.32
CA GLY A 91 -8.06 -9.05 -4.88
C GLY A 91 -8.06 -10.47 -4.32
N GLU A 92 -8.17 -11.50 -5.18
CA GLU A 92 -8.18 -12.89 -4.74
C GLU A 92 -6.82 -13.33 -4.17
N PHE A 93 -6.86 -14.10 -3.10
CA PHE A 93 -5.70 -14.78 -2.56
C PHE A 93 -5.34 -15.98 -3.46
N ILE A 94 -4.15 -15.92 -4.05
CA ILE A 94 -3.59 -17.01 -4.88
C ILE A 94 -2.44 -17.63 -4.08
N ASP A 95 -2.57 -18.85 -3.58
CA ASP A 95 -1.61 -19.47 -2.67
C ASP A 95 -0.21 -19.69 -3.28
N THR A 96 0.56 -18.62 -3.35
CA THR A 96 1.96 -18.60 -3.81
C THR A 96 2.83 -17.86 -2.79
N ASN A 97 4.14 -18.02 -2.85
CA ASN A 97 5.05 -17.26 -1.97
C ASN A 97 4.84 -15.75 -2.09
N ALA A 98 4.63 -15.24 -3.30
CA ALA A 98 4.44 -13.81 -3.54
C ALA A 98 3.17 -13.27 -2.88
N THR A 99 2.05 -13.98 -3.00
CA THR A 99 0.75 -13.56 -2.46
C THR A 99 0.59 -13.85 -0.96
N ARG A 100 1.41 -14.76 -0.38
CA ARG A 100 1.48 -14.94 1.07
C ARG A 100 2.35 -13.90 1.78
N THR A 101 3.10 -13.11 1.02
CA THR A 101 4.03 -12.13 1.58
C THR A 101 3.30 -10.96 2.23
N ILE A 102 3.67 -10.71 3.47
CA ILE A 102 3.36 -9.50 4.22
C ILE A 102 4.66 -8.70 4.35
N ASN A 103 4.63 -7.40 4.04
CA ASN A 103 5.70 -6.47 4.36
C ASN A 103 5.22 -5.54 5.49
N PRO A 104 5.51 -5.86 6.76
CA PRO A 104 5.00 -5.06 7.88
C PRO A 104 5.39 -3.58 7.78
N GLY A 105 6.56 -3.26 7.25
CA GLY A 105 6.99 -1.89 7.06
C GLY A 105 6.12 -1.12 6.06
N HIS A 106 5.85 -1.66 4.88
CA HIS A 106 4.92 -1.06 3.93
C HIS A 106 3.50 -0.91 4.51
N CYS A 107 3.08 -1.89 5.29
CA CYS A 107 1.77 -1.84 5.94
C CYS A 107 1.69 -0.70 6.96
N ILE A 108 2.75 -0.50 7.77
CA ILE A 108 2.87 0.64 8.69
C ILE A 108 2.86 1.96 7.92
N GLU A 109 3.61 2.06 6.82
CA GLU A 109 3.58 3.26 5.95
C GLU A 109 2.17 3.52 5.40
N THR A 110 1.49 2.50 4.93
CA THR A 110 0.10 2.62 4.46
C THR A 110 -0.82 3.17 5.54
N SER A 111 -0.70 2.63 6.76
CA SER A 111 -1.49 3.09 7.90
C SER A 111 -1.29 4.59 8.16
N TRP A 112 -0.05 5.04 8.26
CA TRP A 112 0.17 6.45 8.56
C TRP A 112 -0.17 7.38 7.38
N PHE A 113 -0.06 6.95 6.11
CA PHE A 113 -0.56 7.72 4.97
C PHE A 113 -2.07 7.93 5.02
N ILE A 114 -2.82 6.87 5.40
CA ILE A 114 -4.27 6.97 5.59
C ILE A 114 -4.61 7.84 6.80
N LEU A 115 -3.86 7.75 7.90
CA LEU A 115 -4.07 8.62 9.08
C LEU A 115 -3.81 10.09 8.76
N GLU A 116 -2.78 10.42 7.99
CA GLU A 116 -2.54 11.78 7.53
C GLU A 116 -3.71 12.29 6.66
N GLU A 117 -4.24 11.44 5.80
CA GLU A 117 -5.42 11.78 5.01
C GLU A 117 -6.66 11.94 5.86
N ALA A 118 -6.91 11.05 6.82
CA ALA A 118 -8.01 11.17 7.77
C ALA A 118 -7.97 12.51 8.54
N LYS A 119 -6.77 12.94 8.95
CA LYS A 119 -6.55 14.24 9.59
C LYS A 119 -6.96 15.40 8.68
N ASN A 120 -6.62 15.35 7.38
CA ASN A 120 -7.02 16.36 6.39
C ASN A 120 -8.55 16.39 6.15
N ARG A 121 -9.24 15.30 6.49
CA ARG A 121 -10.71 15.13 6.40
C ARG A 121 -11.41 15.14 7.77
N ASN A 122 -10.92 15.97 8.68
CA ASN A 122 -11.49 16.13 10.04
C ASN A 122 -11.56 14.81 10.82
N TRP A 123 -10.55 13.97 10.71
CA TRP A 123 -10.47 12.65 11.35
C TRP A 123 -11.61 11.73 10.93
N ASP A 124 -11.83 11.63 9.62
CA ASP A 124 -12.82 10.69 9.08
C ASP A 124 -12.70 9.32 9.75
N LYS A 125 -13.79 8.91 10.38
CA LYS A 125 -13.79 7.73 11.25
C LYS A 125 -13.47 6.44 10.49
N GLU A 126 -13.98 6.31 9.29
CA GLU A 126 -13.77 5.09 8.49
C GLU A 126 -12.32 4.96 8.06
N MET A 127 -11.67 6.07 7.71
CA MET A 127 -10.23 6.10 7.41
C MET A 127 -9.40 5.79 8.64
N VAL A 128 -9.74 6.36 9.80
CA VAL A 128 -9.05 6.09 11.07
C VAL A 128 -9.16 4.61 11.42
N ASP A 129 -10.36 4.04 11.41
CA ASP A 129 -10.59 2.62 11.72
C ASP A 129 -9.81 1.71 10.77
N THR A 130 -9.77 2.04 9.47
CA THR A 130 -8.97 1.30 8.48
C THR A 130 -7.48 1.35 8.79
N ALA A 131 -6.96 2.53 9.04
CA ALA A 131 -5.54 2.73 9.30
C ALA A 131 -5.10 2.02 10.58
N LEU A 132 -5.88 2.13 11.66
CA LEU A 132 -5.59 1.45 12.93
C LEU A 132 -5.66 -0.07 12.77
N THR A 133 -6.63 -0.59 12.02
CA THR A 133 -6.71 -2.03 11.72
C THR A 133 -5.45 -2.51 11.00
N ILE A 134 -5.00 -1.78 9.98
CA ILE A 134 -3.76 -2.11 9.27
C ILE A 134 -2.56 -2.05 10.21
N LEU A 135 -2.46 -1.02 11.05
CA LEU A 135 -1.37 -0.87 12.01
C LEU A 135 -1.32 -2.03 13.01
N ASP A 136 -2.44 -2.39 13.62
CA ASP A 136 -2.54 -3.48 14.59
C ASP A 136 -2.11 -4.81 13.96
N TRP A 137 -2.60 -5.11 12.75
CA TRP A 137 -2.20 -6.31 12.02
C TRP A 137 -0.71 -6.31 11.70
N SER A 138 -0.20 -5.15 11.24
CA SER A 138 1.22 -5.00 10.87
C SER A 138 2.13 -5.17 12.08
N TRP A 139 1.72 -4.68 13.22
CA TRP A 139 2.45 -4.82 14.47
C TRP A 139 2.46 -6.27 14.95
N GLU A 140 1.32 -6.96 14.89
CA GLU A 140 1.21 -8.38 15.26
C GLU A 140 2.13 -9.25 14.40
N TRP A 141 2.19 -8.99 13.08
CA TRP A 141 3.05 -9.72 12.17
C TRP A 141 4.52 -9.33 12.23
N GLY A 142 4.80 -8.05 12.39
CA GLY A 142 6.13 -7.49 12.17
C GLY A 142 7.01 -7.42 13.41
N TRP A 143 6.42 -7.25 14.59
CA TRP A 143 7.21 -7.05 15.80
C TRP A 143 7.94 -8.32 16.24
N ASP A 144 9.27 -8.24 16.32
CA ASP A 144 10.08 -9.30 16.88
C ASP A 144 10.02 -9.25 18.42
N LYS A 145 9.43 -10.28 19.03
CA LYS A 145 9.21 -10.34 20.48
C LYS A 145 10.47 -10.66 21.26
N GLU A 146 11.49 -11.24 20.61
CA GLU A 146 12.74 -11.66 21.26
C GLU A 146 13.78 -10.55 21.23
N TYR A 147 13.99 -9.93 20.05
CA TYR A 147 15.06 -8.95 19.86
C TYR A 147 14.54 -7.53 19.63
N GLY A 148 13.24 -7.32 19.50
CA GLY A 148 12.64 -6.05 19.12
C GLY A 148 12.86 -5.68 17.65
N GLY A 149 12.20 -4.62 17.21
CA GLY A 149 12.27 -4.16 15.82
C GLY A 149 11.24 -4.83 14.91
N ILE A 150 11.15 -4.32 13.67
CA ILE A 150 10.18 -4.79 12.69
C ILE A 150 10.86 -5.71 11.68
N ILE A 151 10.35 -6.93 11.57
CA ILE A 151 10.81 -7.94 10.62
C ILE A 151 10.41 -7.54 9.21
N ASN A 152 11.31 -7.75 8.26
CA ASN A 152 11.15 -7.27 6.89
C ASN A 152 9.97 -7.93 6.16
N PHE A 153 9.95 -9.28 6.10
CA PHE A 153 8.90 -10.03 5.44
C PHE A 153 8.38 -11.16 6.32
N ARG A 154 7.08 -11.39 6.23
CA ARG A 154 6.40 -12.52 6.85
C ARG A 154 5.57 -13.26 5.80
N ASP A 155 5.29 -14.52 6.07
CA ASP A 155 4.33 -15.32 5.30
C ASP A 155 3.02 -15.42 6.10
N CYS A 156 1.88 -15.09 5.49
CA CYS A 156 0.59 -15.07 6.17
C CYS A 156 0.11 -16.44 6.69
N ARG A 157 0.78 -17.51 6.30
CA ARG A 157 0.58 -18.88 6.82
C ARG A 157 1.70 -19.35 7.74
N ASN A 158 2.60 -18.44 8.18
CA ASN A 158 3.77 -18.76 8.97
C ASN A 158 4.72 -19.79 8.33
N LEU A 159 4.73 -19.87 6.99
CA LEU A 159 5.73 -20.61 6.25
C LEU A 159 7.01 -19.78 6.09
N PRO A 160 8.14 -20.39 5.70
CA PRO A 160 9.32 -19.62 5.34
C PRO A 160 8.98 -18.59 4.26
N SER A 161 9.33 -17.32 4.48
CA SER A 161 9.11 -16.30 3.46
C SER A 161 10.06 -16.50 2.28
N GLN A 162 9.69 -15.95 1.12
CA GLN A 162 10.49 -16.03 -0.09
C GLN A 162 11.84 -15.34 0.06
N ASP A 163 11.85 -14.22 0.77
CA ASP A 163 13.06 -13.47 1.09
C ASP A 163 13.52 -13.85 2.49
N TYR A 164 14.81 -13.78 2.75
CA TYR A 164 15.40 -14.03 4.06
C TYR A 164 14.82 -13.05 5.09
N ALA A 165 13.73 -13.46 5.70
CA ALA A 165 12.90 -12.61 6.55
C ALA A 165 13.45 -12.43 7.97
N HIS A 166 14.66 -12.91 8.23
CA HIS A 166 15.31 -12.77 9.52
C HIS A 166 15.87 -11.37 9.76
N ASP A 167 16.10 -10.62 8.68
CA ASP A 167 16.68 -9.28 8.78
C ASP A 167 15.62 -8.27 9.15
N MET A 168 15.92 -7.46 10.14
CA MET A 168 15.07 -6.36 10.55
C MET A 168 15.37 -5.11 9.76
N LYS A 169 14.34 -4.34 9.47
CA LYS A 169 14.47 -3.00 8.91
C LYS A 169 14.37 -1.98 10.03
N PHE A 170 15.50 -1.38 10.36
CA PHE A 170 15.57 -0.40 11.45
C PHE A 170 14.96 0.97 11.11
N TRP A 171 14.62 1.21 9.87
CA TRP A 171 14.11 2.51 9.41
C TRP A 171 12.57 2.62 9.42
N TRP A 172 11.87 1.53 9.70
CA TRP A 172 10.42 1.58 9.85
C TRP A 172 9.99 2.27 11.14
#